data_fa781f1b90393353f4861f3468e96927
#
_entry.id   fa781f1b90393353f4861f3468e96927
#
_cell.length_a   1.000
_cell.length_b   1.000
_cell.length_c   1.000
_cell.angle_alpha   90.00
_cell.angle_beta   90.00
_cell.angle_gamma   90.00
#
_symmetry.space_group_name_H-M   'P 1'
#
loop_
_entity.id
_entity.type
_entity.pdbx_description
1 polymer ?
#
loop_
_entity_poly.entity_id
_entity_poly.type
_entity_poly.pdbx_seq_one_letter_code
_entity_poly.pdbx_strand_id
1 'polypeptide(L)'
;IDAEAAVTVQLIYSLYLQGCGQKEIARRLNAAGRKTPAQLRAERCGREVRHTHKTRDGQFLWTYTSVKNILVEEAYTGVLNNHRREYNNGKTKHIDKADWYRHEGFFPVIIGKQEWEQVQCLLKQQARPANGNQAKHRYAGLLTCRECGNAFIPMIRCWNGKSRVEYVCKGYHRNGKTYCSSHRIHEETLDARVWELVSAARESRAEELKKLAQMQKMWALRKPILDAHILSLQGNIRRLEVTVKAGSGWTDMGQ
;
A
#
# COMPACT_ATOMS: atom_id res chain seq x y z
N ILE A 1 5.48 30.61 17.91
CA ILE A 1 4.37 29.65 17.94
C ILE A 1 3.28 30.13 17.00
N ASP A 2 2.65 29.20 16.29
CA ASP A 2 1.42 29.45 15.54
C ASP A 2 0.24 29.40 16.53
N ALA A 3 -0.42 30.49 16.76
CA ALA A 3 -1.49 30.61 17.75
C ALA A 3 -2.69 29.71 17.42
N GLU A 4 -3.08 29.60 16.14
CA GLU A 4 -4.19 28.75 15.71
C GLU A 4 -3.87 27.26 15.92
N ALA A 5 -2.63 26.87 15.61
CA ALA A 5 -2.16 25.51 15.85
C ALA A 5 -2.09 25.19 17.35
N ALA A 6 -1.64 26.12 18.19
CA ALA A 6 -1.58 25.94 19.64
C ALA A 6 -2.97 25.71 20.24
N VAL A 7 -3.96 26.51 19.85
CA VAL A 7 -5.36 26.34 20.27
C VAL A 7 -5.89 24.96 19.85
N THR A 8 -5.52 24.49 18.65
CA THR A 8 -5.94 23.15 18.19
C THR A 8 -5.30 22.05 19.03
N VAL A 9 -4.04 22.17 19.43
CA VAL A 9 -3.36 21.23 20.34
C VAL A 9 -4.05 21.20 21.70
N GLN A 10 -4.31 22.37 22.31
CA GLN A 10 -5.04 22.46 23.58
C GLN A 10 -6.44 21.82 23.51
N LEU A 11 -7.17 22.03 22.44
CA LEU A 11 -8.47 21.42 22.20
C LEU A 11 -8.37 19.88 22.14
N ILE A 12 -7.35 19.34 21.49
CA ILE A 12 -7.13 17.88 21.41
C ILE A 12 -6.92 17.30 22.81
N TYR A 13 -6.09 17.94 23.64
CA TYR A 13 -5.84 17.48 25.02
C TYR A 13 -7.10 17.57 25.89
N SER A 14 -7.82 18.67 25.84
CA SER A 14 -9.06 18.85 26.62
C SER A 14 -10.13 17.81 26.24
N LEU A 15 -10.35 17.55 24.96
CA LEU A 15 -11.29 16.53 24.49
C LEU A 15 -10.88 15.12 24.92
N TYR A 16 -9.57 14.84 24.89
CA TYR A 16 -9.08 13.52 25.30
C TYR A 16 -9.24 13.29 26.81
N LEU A 17 -8.98 14.28 27.64
CA LEU A 17 -9.20 14.26 29.09
C LEU A 17 -10.69 14.14 29.45
N GLN A 18 -11.59 14.69 28.62
CA GLN A 18 -13.05 14.49 28.72
C GLN A 18 -13.50 13.08 28.30
N GLY A 19 -12.60 12.18 27.96
CA GLY A 19 -12.90 10.81 27.59
C GLY A 19 -13.21 10.58 26.09
N CYS A 20 -13.05 11.60 25.24
CA CYS A 20 -13.23 11.41 23.80
C CYS A 20 -12.13 10.52 23.20
N GLY A 21 -12.52 9.48 22.46
CA GLY A 21 -11.55 8.64 21.74
C GLY A 21 -10.85 9.37 20.59
N GLN A 22 -9.63 8.97 20.25
CA GLN A 22 -8.81 9.61 19.20
C GLN A 22 -9.52 9.70 17.83
N LYS A 23 -10.36 8.72 17.48
CA LYS A 23 -11.16 8.74 16.23
C LYS A 23 -12.26 9.81 16.28
N GLU A 24 -12.90 9.96 17.41
CA GLU A 24 -13.94 10.96 17.62
C GLU A 24 -13.36 12.37 17.62
N ILE A 25 -12.22 12.56 18.24
CA ILE A 25 -11.48 13.85 18.21
C ILE A 25 -11.14 14.22 16.75
N ALA A 26 -10.56 13.28 15.98
CA ALA A 26 -10.27 13.50 14.57
C ALA A 26 -11.52 13.89 13.77
N ARG A 27 -12.66 13.22 14.02
CA ARG A 27 -13.94 13.53 13.36
C ARG A 27 -14.42 14.95 13.68
N ARG A 28 -14.32 15.37 14.94
CA ARG A 28 -14.70 16.73 15.38
C ARG A 28 -13.81 17.80 14.76
N LEU A 29 -12.49 17.57 14.70
CA LEU A 29 -11.55 18.48 14.08
C LEU A 29 -11.80 18.65 12.57
N ASN A 30 -12.14 17.54 11.87
CA ASN A 30 -12.52 17.58 10.47
C ASN A 30 -13.85 18.34 10.26
N ALA A 31 -14.84 18.10 11.09
CA ALA A 31 -16.12 18.81 11.03
C ALA A 31 -15.98 20.31 11.31
N ALA A 32 -15.06 20.69 12.18
CA ALA A 32 -14.75 22.08 12.50
C ALA A 32 -13.79 22.74 11.49
N GLY A 33 -13.37 22.06 10.42
CA GLY A 33 -12.46 22.59 9.40
C GLY A 33 -11.08 22.97 9.93
N ARG A 34 -10.63 22.41 11.07
CA ARG A 34 -9.32 22.71 11.65
C ARG A 34 -8.18 22.25 10.75
N LYS A 35 -7.21 23.13 10.50
CA LYS A 35 -6.03 22.80 9.69
C LYS A 35 -5.20 21.69 10.32
N THR A 36 -4.81 20.72 9.51
CA THR A 36 -3.93 19.63 9.96
C THR A 36 -2.46 20.09 10.02
N PRO A 37 -1.59 19.44 10.81
CA PRO A 37 -0.15 19.75 10.82
C PRO A 37 0.50 19.62 9.44
N ALA A 38 0.01 18.71 8.61
CA ALA A 38 0.48 18.53 7.24
C ALA A 38 0.08 19.68 6.32
N GLN A 39 -1.14 20.17 6.45
CA GLN A 39 -1.62 21.35 5.74
C GLN A 39 -0.82 22.61 6.11
N LEU A 40 -0.63 22.87 7.41
CA LEU A 40 0.17 23.99 7.89
C LEU A 40 1.61 23.91 7.38
N ARG A 41 2.19 22.72 7.32
CA ARG A 41 3.52 22.49 6.73
C ARG A 41 3.56 22.80 5.25
N ALA A 42 2.56 22.33 4.48
CA ALA A 42 2.46 22.56 3.04
C ALA A 42 2.35 24.06 2.74
N GLU A 43 1.50 24.78 3.48
CA GLU A 43 1.33 26.24 3.36
C GLU A 43 2.62 27.01 3.66
N ARG A 44 3.39 26.60 4.67
CA ARG A 44 4.65 27.25 5.05
C ARG A 44 5.82 26.97 4.11
N CYS A 45 5.93 25.70 3.67
CA CYS A 45 7.09 25.26 2.88
C CYS A 45 6.86 25.37 1.37
N GLY A 46 5.63 25.65 0.92
CA GLY A 46 5.26 25.66 -0.50
C GLY A 46 5.48 24.32 -1.22
N ARG A 47 5.66 23.24 -0.47
CA ARG A 47 5.92 21.90 -1.02
C ARG A 47 4.76 20.96 -0.75
N GLU A 48 4.42 20.15 -1.76
CA GLU A 48 3.44 19.10 -1.57
C GLU A 48 3.94 18.07 -0.54
N VAL A 49 3.13 17.84 0.49
CA VAL A 49 3.45 16.85 1.52
C VAL A 49 3.00 15.46 1.03
N ARG A 50 3.97 14.58 0.77
CA ARG A 50 3.71 13.18 0.41
C ARG A 50 3.10 12.41 1.59
N HIS A 51 2.30 11.39 1.30
CA HIS A 51 1.70 10.47 2.29
C HIS A 51 0.70 11.08 3.27
N THR A 52 0.04 12.16 2.91
CA THR A 52 -1.01 12.75 3.73
C THR A 52 -2.37 12.16 3.38
N HIS A 53 -3.19 11.90 4.40
CA HIS A 53 -4.58 11.50 4.18
C HIS A 53 -5.37 12.70 3.66
N LYS A 54 -5.83 12.61 2.42
CA LYS A 54 -6.66 13.61 1.76
C LYS A 54 -8.02 13.02 1.41
N THR A 55 -9.06 13.86 1.32
CA THR A 55 -10.34 13.53 0.72
C THR A 55 -10.18 13.31 -0.79
N ARG A 56 -11.25 12.90 -1.48
CA ARG A 56 -11.28 12.87 -2.96
C ARG A 56 -11.00 14.23 -3.59
N ASP A 57 -11.46 15.29 -2.92
CA ASP A 57 -11.30 16.70 -3.36
C ASP A 57 -9.94 17.29 -2.95
N GLY A 58 -9.02 16.47 -2.48
CA GLY A 58 -7.67 16.87 -2.12
C GLY A 58 -7.52 17.57 -0.76
N GLN A 59 -8.58 17.67 0.04
CA GLN A 59 -8.54 18.29 1.36
C GLN A 59 -7.80 17.41 2.38
N PHE A 60 -6.96 18.01 3.22
CA PHE A 60 -6.25 17.30 4.29
C PHE A 60 -7.21 16.86 5.39
N LEU A 61 -7.04 15.62 5.88
CA LEU A 61 -7.88 15.04 6.92
C LEU A 61 -7.11 14.76 8.20
N TRP A 62 -7.70 15.13 9.33
CA TRP A 62 -7.31 14.62 10.63
C TRP A 62 -7.59 13.12 10.71
N THR A 63 -6.62 12.38 11.21
CA THR A 63 -6.75 10.94 11.45
C THR A 63 -6.49 10.64 12.93
N TYR A 64 -6.93 9.48 13.40
CA TYR A 64 -6.61 9.03 14.76
C TYR A 64 -5.09 8.98 15.02
N THR A 65 -4.30 8.68 13.98
CA THR A 65 -2.83 8.66 14.06
C THR A 65 -2.27 10.07 14.26
N SER A 66 -2.79 11.07 13.55
CA SER A 66 -2.39 12.46 13.73
C SER A 66 -2.68 12.95 15.15
N VAL A 67 -3.87 12.65 15.67
CA VAL A 67 -4.27 12.96 17.04
C VAL A 67 -3.36 12.25 18.05
N LYS A 68 -3.14 10.93 17.87
CA LYS A 68 -2.24 10.14 18.71
C LYS A 68 -0.83 10.73 18.78
N ASN A 69 -0.27 11.11 17.63
CA ASN A 69 1.07 11.69 17.56
C ASN A 69 1.18 12.99 18.34
N ILE A 70 0.13 13.83 18.31
CA ILE A 70 0.08 15.06 19.12
C ILE A 70 0.00 14.73 20.61
N LEU A 71 -0.85 13.80 21.03
CA LEU A 71 -1.00 13.41 22.43
C LEU A 71 0.27 12.78 23.04
N VAL A 72 1.11 12.14 22.24
CA VAL A 72 2.35 11.48 22.71
C VAL A 72 3.55 12.42 22.68
N GLU A 73 3.50 13.49 21.88
CA GLU A 73 4.66 14.37 21.69
C GLU A 73 4.91 15.27 22.90
N GLU A 74 6.07 15.10 23.53
CA GLU A 74 6.46 15.83 24.74
C GLU A 74 6.90 17.29 24.45
N ALA A 75 7.19 17.62 23.19
CA ALA A 75 7.61 18.96 22.81
C ALA A 75 6.60 20.05 23.17
N TYR A 76 5.32 19.72 23.31
CA TYR A 76 4.28 20.68 23.74
C TYR A 76 4.40 21.10 25.20
N THR A 77 5.16 20.36 26.02
CA THR A 77 5.51 20.76 27.42
C THR A 77 6.78 21.60 27.50
N GLY A 78 7.34 22.01 26.37
CA GLY A 78 8.57 22.82 26.32
C GLY A 78 9.86 22.01 26.24
N VAL A 79 9.80 20.69 26.16
CA VAL A 79 10.97 19.81 26.16
C VAL A 79 11.38 19.43 24.74
N LEU A 80 12.67 19.59 24.42
CA LEU A 80 13.26 19.05 23.19
C LEU A 80 13.96 17.73 23.49
N ASN A 81 13.54 16.65 22.81
CA ASN A 81 14.16 15.34 22.87
C ASN A 81 14.89 15.05 21.57
N ASN A 82 16.21 15.04 21.60
CA ASN A 82 17.09 14.71 20.48
C ASN A 82 17.60 13.26 20.59
N HIS A 83 18.34 12.80 19.58
CA HIS A 83 18.95 11.47 19.52
C HIS A 83 17.95 10.30 19.64
N ARG A 84 16.75 10.49 19.08
CA ARG A 84 15.70 9.45 19.08
C ARG A 84 15.98 8.31 18.10
N ARG A 85 16.80 8.57 17.09
CA ARG A 85 17.11 7.64 15.99
C ARG A 85 18.55 7.81 15.55
N GLU A 86 19.19 6.68 15.26
CA GLU A 86 20.49 6.60 14.63
C GLU A 86 20.34 5.99 13.24
N TYR A 87 21.02 6.57 12.27
CA TYR A 87 21.04 6.06 10.91
C TYR A 87 22.41 5.43 10.64
N ASN A 88 22.42 4.11 10.46
CA ASN A 88 23.65 3.37 10.19
C ASN A 88 23.43 2.37 9.04
N ASN A 89 24.29 2.40 8.02
CA ASN A 89 24.29 1.50 6.87
C ASN A 89 22.92 1.29 6.21
N GLY A 90 22.19 2.37 5.92
CA GLY A 90 20.87 2.31 5.26
C GLY A 90 19.72 1.89 6.17
N LYS A 91 19.98 1.60 7.47
CA LYS A 91 18.96 1.20 8.45
C LYS A 91 18.81 2.25 9.53
N THR A 92 17.55 2.56 9.88
CA THR A 92 17.23 3.43 11.01
C THR A 92 17.02 2.59 12.25
N LYS A 93 17.86 2.77 13.28
CA LYS A 93 17.71 2.17 14.61
C LYS A 93 17.04 3.18 15.54
N HIS A 94 16.04 2.74 16.29
CA HIS A 94 15.46 3.53 17.37
C HIS A 94 16.33 3.38 18.61
N ILE A 95 16.60 4.50 19.28
CA ILE A 95 17.40 4.59 20.49
C ILE A 95 16.45 4.58 21.69
N ASP A 96 16.85 3.93 22.77
CA ASP A 96 16.05 3.88 23.99
C ASP A 96 15.88 5.29 24.59
N LYS A 97 14.73 5.49 25.24
CA LYS A 97 14.40 6.82 25.83
C LYS A 97 15.41 7.28 26.88
N ALA A 98 16.09 6.35 27.54
CA ALA A 98 17.13 6.65 28.52
C ALA A 98 18.35 7.34 27.90
N ASP A 99 18.63 7.05 26.63
CA ASP A 99 19.79 7.59 25.90
C ASP A 99 19.45 8.85 25.07
N TRP A 100 18.24 9.38 25.22
CA TRP A 100 17.84 10.60 24.52
C TRP A 100 18.47 11.83 25.17
N TYR A 101 18.93 12.79 24.36
CA TYR A 101 19.35 14.09 24.85
C TYR A 101 18.10 14.95 25.09
N ARG A 102 17.82 15.24 26.37
CA ARG A 102 16.66 15.95 26.82
C ARG A 102 17.03 17.37 27.25
N HIS A 103 16.40 18.38 26.64
CA HIS A 103 16.56 19.80 26.95
C HIS A 103 15.22 20.38 27.40
N GLU A 104 15.12 20.74 28.68
CA GLU A 104 13.92 21.39 29.24
C GLU A 104 13.90 22.89 28.93
N GLY A 105 12.70 23.46 28.78
CA GLY A 105 12.54 24.90 28.50
C GLY A 105 12.99 25.36 27.12
N PHE A 106 13.19 24.42 26.18
CA PHE A 106 13.64 24.77 24.82
C PHE A 106 12.52 25.35 23.97
N PHE A 107 11.29 24.89 24.14
CA PHE A 107 10.13 25.41 23.45
C PHE A 107 9.20 26.14 24.42
N PRO A 108 8.41 27.12 23.93
CA PRO A 108 7.33 27.67 24.73
C PRO A 108 6.29 26.58 25.06
N VAL A 109 5.85 26.56 26.31
CA VAL A 109 4.89 25.62 26.84
C VAL A 109 3.50 25.89 26.25
N ILE A 110 2.88 24.88 25.65
CA ILE A 110 1.49 24.88 25.13
C ILE A 110 0.58 24.07 26.06
N ILE A 111 1.08 22.96 26.60
CA ILE A 111 0.37 22.03 27.47
C ILE A 111 1.13 21.92 28.80
N GLY A 112 0.42 21.98 29.92
CA GLY A 112 1.01 21.77 31.24
C GLY A 112 1.59 20.36 31.41
N LYS A 113 2.71 20.24 32.14
CA LYS A 113 3.37 18.94 32.37
C LYS A 113 2.42 17.93 33.04
N GLN A 114 1.66 18.35 34.01
CA GLN A 114 0.68 17.51 34.71
C GLN A 114 -0.41 16.99 33.78
N GLU A 115 -0.93 17.84 32.90
CA GLU A 115 -1.95 17.50 31.92
C GLU A 115 -1.41 16.49 30.90
N TRP A 116 -0.17 16.67 30.45
CA TRP A 116 0.50 15.74 29.57
C TRP A 116 0.70 14.36 30.24
N GLU A 117 1.15 14.32 31.50
CA GLU A 117 1.34 13.10 32.28
C GLU A 117 0.03 12.32 32.49
N GLN A 118 -1.07 13.01 32.77
CA GLN A 118 -2.40 12.41 32.86
C GLN A 118 -2.81 11.74 31.55
N VAL A 119 -2.58 12.43 30.41
CA VAL A 119 -2.85 11.86 29.08
C VAL A 119 -1.97 10.64 28.82
N GLN A 120 -0.68 10.65 29.20
CA GLN A 120 0.19 9.46 29.03
C GLN A 120 -0.29 8.27 29.88
N CYS A 121 -0.80 8.53 31.09
CA CYS A 121 -1.38 7.48 31.95
C CYS A 121 -2.61 6.84 31.28
N LEU A 122 -3.54 7.66 30.77
CA LEU A 122 -4.72 7.18 30.05
C LEU A 122 -4.37 6.41 28.78
N LEU A 123 -3.38 6.86 28.03
CA LEU A 123 -2.90 6.16 26.81
C LEU A 123 -2.32 4.78 27.15
N LYS A 124 -1.57 4.66 28.25
CA LYS A 124 -1.03 3.37 28.71
C LYS A 124 -2.13 2.41 29.17
N GLN A 125 -3.13 2.89 29.90
CA GLN A 125 -4.27 2.09 30.34
C GLN A 125 -5.12 1.56 29.17
N GLN A 126 -5.22 2.33 28.09
CA GLN A 126 -5.97 1.95 26.89
C GLN A 126 -5.15 1.13 25.89
N ALA A 127 -3.85 0.99 26.12
CA ALA A 127 -2.97 0.20 25.25
C ALA A 127 -3.35 -1.28 25.33
N ARG A 128 -3.91 -1.82 24.24
CA ARG A 128 -4.12 -3.25 24.10
C ARG A 128 -2.79 -3.93 23.86
N PRO A 129 -2.51 -5.10 24.49
CA PRO A 129 -1.31 -5.86 24.17
C PRO A 129 -1.27 -6.13 22.66
N ALA A 130 -0.12 -5.99 22.05
CA ALA A 130 0.07 -6.34 20.65
C ALA A 130 -0.13 -7.86 20.53
N ASN A 131 -1.25 -8.29 19.95
CA ASN A 131 -1.48 -9.69 19.63
C ASN A 131 -0.45 -10.12 18.57
N GLY A 132 0.64 -10.76 19.00
CA GLY A 132 1.77 -11.16 18.15
C GLY A 132 1.46 -12.22 17.09
N ASN A 133 0.28 -12.85 17.14
CA ASN A 133 -0.16 -13.88 16.19
C ASN A 133 -1.53 -13.52 15.61
N GLN A 134 -1.61 -12.51 14.75
CA GLN A 134 -2.75 -12.41 13.86
C GLN A 134 -2.60 -13.47 12.77
N ALA A 135 -3.49 -14.47 12.78
CA ALA A 135 -3.60 -15.41 11.67
C ALA A 135 -3.65 -14.61 10.36
N LYS A 136 -2.77 -14.92 9.43
CA LYS A 136 -2.78 -14.29 8.11
C LYS A 136 -4.07 -14.72 7.41
N HIS A 137 -5.03 -13.81 7.30
CA HIS A 137 -6.26 -14.04 6.56
C HIS A 137 -5.97 -14.21 5.07
N ARG A 138 -6.71 -15.10 4.42
CA ARG A 138 -6.47 -15.61 3.06
C ARG A 138 -6.30 -14.51 2.01
N TYR A 139 -7.13 -13.46 2.07
CA TYR A 139 -7.13 -12.35 1.10
C TYR A 139 -6.50 -11.06 1.65
N ALA A 140 -5.78 -11.14 2.78
CA ALA A 140 -5.13 -9.96 3.36
C ALA A 140 -4.06 -9.41 2.40
N GLY A 141 -4.17 -8.13 2.06
CA GLY A 141 -3.24 -7.45 1.14
C GLY A 141 -3.52 -7.65 -0.36
N LEU A 142 -4.47 -8.53 -0.74
CA LEU A 142 -4.80 -8.78 -2.14
C LEU A 142 -5.94 -7.90 -2.67
N LEU A 143 -6.80 -7.39 -1.78
CA LEU A 143 -7.99 -6.65 -2.16
C LEU A 143 -7.75 -5.15 -2.07
N THR A 144 -8.12 -4.42 -3.11
CA THR A 144 -8.08 -2.96 -3.17
C THR A 144 -9.48 -2.39 -3.44
N CYS A 145 -9.80 -1.27 -2.81
CA CYS A 145 -11.08 -0.59 -2.99
C CYS A 145 -11.04 0.19 -4.31
N ARG A 146 -11.96 -0.10 -5.23
CA ARG A 146 -12.06 0.61 -6.52
C ARG A 146 -12.38 2.10 -6.34
N GLU A 147 -13.06 2.46 -5.27
CA GLU A 147 -13.50 3.83 -5.02
C GLU A 147 -12.36 4.72 -4.48
N CYS A 148 -11.61 4.26 -3.45
CA CYS A 148 -10.60 5.08 -2.78
C CYS A 148 -9.17 4.56 -2.90
N GLY A 149 -8.93 3.44 -3.62
CA GLY A 149 -7.61 2.84 -3.81
C GLY A 149 -6.99 2.20 -2.55
N ASN A 150 -7.65 2.28 -1.38
CA ASN A 150 -7.13 1.70 -0.15
C ASN A 150 -7.33 0.17 -0.13
N ALA A 151 -6.40 -0.53 0.53
CA ALA A 151 -6.53 -1.96 0.77
C ALA A 151 -7.73 -2.29 1.67
N PHE A 152 -8.27 -3.50 1.53
CA PHE A 152 -9.20 -4.06 2.49
C PHE A 152 -8.46 -4.65 3.67
N ILE A 153 -9.06 -4.55 4.86
CA ILE A 153 -8.57 -5.16 6.09
C ILE A 153 -9.52 -6.25 6.56
N PRO A 154 -9.02 -7.42 6.99
CA PRO A 154 -9.84 -8.46 7.56
C PRO A 154 -10.34 -8.06 8.94
N MET A 155 -11.60 -8.34 9.22
CA MET A 155 -12.22 -8.16 10.52
C MET A 155 -13.00 -9.42 10.90
N ILE A 156 -12.69 -9.95 12.08
CA ILE A 156 -13.44 -11.08 12.63
C ILE A 156 -14.68 -10.52 13.35
N ARG A 157 -15.85 -10.99 12.96
CA ARG A 157 -17.10 -10.68 13.63
C ARG A 157 -17.67 -11.93 14.29
N CYS A 158 -17.92 -11.83 15.59
CA CYS A 158 -18.56 -12.88 16.35
C CYS A 158 -20.01 -12.50 16.63
N TRP A 159 -20.93 -13.37 16.21
CA TRP A 159 -22.36 -13.21 16.47
C TRP A 159 -22.96 -14.58 16.81
N ASN A 160 -23.67 -14.68 17.91
CA ASN A 160 -24.28 -15.94 18.39
C ASN A 160 -23.31 -17.14 18.38
N GLY A 161 -22.10 -16.96 18.90
CA GLY A 161 -21.08 -18.02 18.96
C GLY A 161 -20.44 -18.39 17.63
N LYS A 162 -20.86 -17.81 16.50
CA LYS A 162 -20.26 -18.00 15.18
C LYS A 162 -19.34 -16.84 14.84
N SER A 163 -18.10 -17.15 14.44
CA SER A 163 -17.15 -16.16 13.93
C SER A 163 -17.15 -16.16 12.42
N ARG A 164 -17.22 -14.96 11.81
CA ARG A 164 -17.10 -14.79 10.36
C ARG A 164 -16.01 -13.76 10.05
N VAL A 165 -15.28 -13.98 8.98
CA VAL A 165 -14.29 -13.03 8.46
C VAL A 165 -14.95 -12.14 7.41
N GLU A 166 -14.86 -10.85 7.62
CA GLU A 166 -15.37 -9.81 6.73
C GLU A 166 -14.20 -8.90 6.32
N TYR A 167 -14.04 -8.65 5.05
CA TYR A 167 -13.06 -7.68 4.53
C TYR A 167 -13.73 -6.32 4.39
N VAL A 168 -13.17 -5.30 5.03
CA VAL A 168 -13.72 -3.94 5.07
C VAL A 168 -12.72 -2.97 4.46
N CYS A 169 -13.18 -2.02 3.66
CA CYS A 169 -12.33 -0.98 3.11
C CYS A 169 -11.61 -0.20 4.23
N LYS A 170 -10.28 -0.17 4.20
CA LYS A 170 -9.45 0.52 5.18
C LYS A 170 -9.71 2.03 5.22
N GLY A 171 -9.96 2.65 4.06
CA GLY A 171 -10.31 4.07 3.96
C GLY A 171 -11.59 4.39 4.71
N TYR A 172 -12.66 3.65 4.44
CA TYR A 172 -13.93 3.78 5.18
C TYR A 172 -13.75 3.48 6.68
N HIS A 173 -13.08 2.40 7.02
CA HIS A 173 -12.91 1.99 8.42
C HIS A 173 -12.16 3.03 9.27
N ARG A 174 -11.20 3.75 8.67
CA ARG A 174 -10.42 4.77 9.38
C ARG A 174 -11.08 6.13 9.40
N ASN A 175 -11.64 6.57 8.28
CA ASN A 175 -12.04 7.96 8.05
C ASN A 175 -13.57 8.13 7.88
N GLY A 176 -14.32 7.02 7.82
CA GLY A 176 -15.79 7.07 7.72
C GLY A 176 -16.34 7.34 6.31
N LYS A 177 -17.65 7.66 6.27
CA LYS A 177 -18.40 7.85 5.00
C LYS A 177 -17.96 9.06 4.18
N THR A 178 -17.35 10.06 4.80
CA THR A 178 -16.81 11.25 4.12
C THR A 178 -15.62 10.94 3.21
N TYR A 179 -14.93 9.84 3.49
CA TYR A 179 -13.76 9.42 2.72
C TYR A 179 -14.08 8.36 1.68
N CYS A 180 -14.90 7.39 1.99
CA CYS A 180 -15.28 6.29 1.10
C CYS A 180 -16.60 5.69 1.54
N SER A 181 -17.38 5.17 0.60
CA SER A 181 -18.59 4.42 0.94
C SER A 181 -18.26 3.12 1.66
N SER A 182 -19.23 2.56 2.40
CA SER A 182 -19.04 1.36 3.21
C SER A 182 -18.93 0.12 2.31
N HIS A 183 -17.73 -0.21 1.88
CA HIS A 183 -17.46 -1.45 1.15
C HIS A 183 -17.07 -2.57 2.11
N ARG A 184 -17.84 -3.66 2.06
CA ARG A 184 -17.63 -4.87 2.85
C ARG A 184 -17.89 -6.09 1.99
N ILE A 185 -17.13 -7.14 2.22
CA ILE A 185 -17.32 -8.42 1.55
C ILE A 185 -16.96 -9.56 2.51
N HIS A 186 -17.79 -10.59 2.54
CA HIS A 186 -17.54 -11.79 3.33
C HIS A 186 -16.51 -12.69 2.66
N GLU A 187 -15.70 -13.39 3.46
CA GLU A 187 -14.68 -14.31 2.95
C GLU A 187 -15.30 -15.41 2.10
N GLU A 188 -16.45 -15.97 2.52
CA GLU A 188 -17.20 -17.00 1.78
C GLU A 188 -17.59 -16.55 0.36
N THR A 189 -18.02 -15.28 0.22
CA THR A 189 -18.36 -14.70 -1.09
C THR A 189 -17.13 -14.56 -1.99
N LEU A 190 -15.99 -14.19 -1.39
CA LEU A 190 -14.71 -14.11 -2.11
C LEU A 190 -14.25 -15.52 -2.55
N ASP A 191 -14.36 -16.51 -1.66
CA ASP A 191 -14.00 -17.90 -1.97
C ASP A 191 -14.81 -18.39 -3.17
N ALA A 192 -16.13 -18.18 -3.19
CA ALA A 192 -16.99 -18.58 -4.32
C ALA A 192 -16.55 -17.91 -5.63
N ARG A 193 -16.30 -16.60 -5.60
CA ARG A 193 -15.88 -15.84 -6.80
C ARG A 193 -14.50 -16.27 -7.30
N VAL A 194 -13.55 -16.45 -6.39
CA VAL A 194 -12.20 -16.91 -6.75
C VAL A 194 -12.27 -18.32 -7.34
N TRP A 195 -13.11 -19.20 -6.78
CA TRP A 195 -13.29 -20.54 -7.30
C TRP A 195 -13.89 -20.56 -8.72
N GLU A 196 -14.92 -19.73 -8.98
CA GLU A 196 -15.48 -19.55 -10.32
C GLU A 196 -14.39 -19.13 -11.33
N LEU A 197 -13.58 -18.10 -10.98
CA LEU A 197 -12.51 -17.62 -11.85
C LEU A 197 -11.42 -18.66 -12.10
N VAL A 198 -11.03 -19.39 -11.07
CA VAL A 198 -10.02 -20.46 -11.18
C VAL A 198 -10.54 -21.60 -12.03
N SER A 199 -11.81 -21.99 -11.88
CA SER A 199 -12.44 -23.05 -12.68
C SER A 199 -12.49 -22.66 -14.16
N ALA A 200 -12.97 -21.44 -14.46
CA ALA A 200 -13.01 -20.92 -15.82
C ALA A 200 -11.60 -20.84 -16.46
N ALA A 201 -10.60 -20.38 -15.71
CA ALA A 201 -9.22 -20.32 -16.18
C ALA A 201 -8.63 -21.72 -16.46
N ARG A 202 -8.98 -22.73 -15.65
CA ARG A 202 -8.54 -24.12 -15.87
C ARG A 202 -9.16 -24.71 -17.12
N GLU A 203 -10.44 -24.44 -17.38
CA GLU A 203 -11.14 -24.91 -18.59
C GLU A 203 -10.55 -24.28 -19.84
N SER A 204 -10.35 -22.95 -19.85
CA SER A 204 -9.71 -22.23 -20.96
C SER A 204 -8.31 -22.78 -21.26
N ARG A 205 -7.51 -23.02 -20.21
CA ARG A 205 -6.15 -23.56 -20.37
C ARG A 205 -6.16 -25.01 -20.91
N ALA A 206 -7.13 -25.81 -20.51
CA ALA A 206 -7.28 -27.17 -21.01
C ALA A 206 -7.61 -27.17 -22.52
N GLU A 207 -8.44 -26.25 -23.00
CA GLU A 207 -8.73 -26.07 -24.42
C GLU A 207 -7.51 -25.61 -25.21
N GLU A 208 -6.74 -24.65 -24.69
CA GLU A 208 -5.49 -24.20 -25.32
C GLU A 208 -4.47 -25.35 -25.46
N LEU A 209 -4.31 -26.15 -24.42
CA LEU A 209 -3.44 -27.32 -24.46
C LEU A 209 -3.88 -28.32 -25.50
N LYS A 210 -5.18 -28.58 -25.66
CA LYS A 210 -5.72 -29.45 -26.72
C LYS A 210 -5.40 -28.87 -28.11
N LYS A 211 -5.57 -27.58 -28.33
CA LYS A 211 -5.25 -26.93 -29.60
C LYS A 211 -3.75 -27.03 -29.90
N LEU A 212 -2.89 -26.80 -28.94
CA LEU A 212 -1.43 -26.92 -29.07
C LEU A 212 -1.03 -28.35 -29.42
N ALA A 213 -1.63 -29.35 -28.76
CA ALA A 213 -1.36 -30.76 -29.06
C ALA A 213 -1.80 -31.12 -30.50
N GLN A 214 -2.93 -30.61 -30.98
CA GLN A 214 -3.36 -30.79 -32.37
C GLN A 214 -2.38 -30.11 -33.36
N MET A 215 -1.95 -28.87 -33.08
CA MET A 215 -0.96 -28.19 -33.90
C MET A 215 0.35 -28.95 -33.96
N GLN A 216 0.83 -29.49 -32.83
CA GLN A 216 2.05 -30.29 -32.78
C GLN A 216 1.93 -31.56 -33.66
N LYS A 217 0.78 -32.25 -33.62
CA LYS A 217 0.51 -33.42 -34.50
C LYS A 217 0.54 -33.01 -35.98
N MET A 218 -0.11 -31.92 -36.34
CA MET A 218 -0.13 -31.41 -37.70
C MET A 218 1.29 -31.00 -38.17
N TRP A 219 2.06 -30.38 -37.29
CA TRP A 219 3.45 -30.01 -37.58
C TRP A 219 4.34 -31.22 -37.77
N ALA A 220 4.21 -32.24 -36.93
CA ALA A 220 4.95 -33.50 -37.06
C ALA A 220 4.71 -34.20 -38.39
N LEU A 221 3.50 -34.13 -38.95
CA LEU A 221 3.15 -34.67 -40.27
C LEU A 221 3.74 -33.82 -41.42
N ARG A 222 3.76 -32.48 -41.29
CA ARG A 222 4.23 -31.58 -42.33
C ARG A 222 5.77 -31.42 -42.36
N LYS A 223 6.42 -31.52 -41.21
CA LYS A 223 7.86 -31.31 -41.07
C LYS A 223 8.69 -32.14 -42.06
N PRO A 224 8.53 -33.50 -42.20
CA PRO A 224 9.35 -34.28 -43.11
C PRO A 224 9.15 -33.89 -44.57
N ILE A 225 7.94 -33.43 -44.95
CA ILE A 225 7.66 -32.97 -46.31
C ILE A 225 8.42 -31.65 -46.61
N LEU A 226 8.38 -30.72 -45.62
CA LEU A 226 9.11 -29.45 -45.72
C LEU A 226 10.63 -29.64 -45.74
N ASP A 227 11.14 -30.55 -44.92
CA ASP A 227 12.58 -30.85 -44.85
C ASP A 227 13.07 -31.47 -46.20
N ALA A 228 12.27 -32.39 -46.82
CA ALA A 228 12.57 -32.90 -48.14
C ALA A 228 12.56 -31.81 -49.21
N HIS A 229 11.62 -30.88 -49.15
CA HIS A 229 11.55 -29.77 -50.09
C HIS A 229 12.75 -28.81 -49.93
N ILE A 230 13.14 -28.51 -48.71
CA ILE A 230 14.33 -27.68 -48.40
C ILE A 230 15.58 -28.34 -48.95
N LEU A 231 15.76 -29.63 -48.73
CA LEU A 231 16.92 -30.40 -49.31
C LEU A 231 16.93 -30.35 -50.84
N SER A 232 15.78 -30.47 -51.49
CA SER A 232 15.65 -30.35 -52.93
C SER A 232 16.07 -28.95 -53.44
N LEU A 233 15.56 -27.90 -52.79
CA LEU A 233 15.92 -26.53 -53.13
C LEU A 233 17.40 -26.22 -52.91
N GLN A 234 18.00 -26.70 -51.81
CA GLN A 234 19.42 -26.60 -51.57
C GLN A 234 20.25 -27.31 -52.64
N GLY A 235 19.81 -28.47 -53.09
CA GLY A 235 20.44 -29.18 -54.22
C GLY A 235 20.39 -28.38 -55.51
N ASN A 236 19.27 -27.74 -55.81
CA ASN A 236 19.11 -26.89 -56.98
C ASN A 236 20.00 -25.65 -56.93
N ILE A 237 20.08 -24.98 -55.77
CA ILE A 237 20.98 -23.83 -55.56
C ILE A 237 22.41 -24.23 -55.81
N ARG A 238 22.90 -25.33 -55.24
CA ARG A 238 24.27 -25.83 -55.50
C ARG A 238 24.56 -26.09 -56.98
N ARG A 239 23.60 -26.67 -57.73
CA ARG A 239 23.75 -26.88 -59.16
C ARG A 239 23.86 -25.55 -59.90
N LEU A 240 23.04 -24.58 -59.60
CA LEU A 240 23.10 -23.25 -60.21
C LEU A 240 24.40 -22.53 -59.88
N GLU A 241 24.88 -22.62 -58.64
CA GLU A 241 26.20 -22.03 -58.24
C GLU A 241 27.37 -22.63 -59.04
N VAL A 242 27.35 -23.96 -59.27
CA VAL A 242 28.37 -24.62 -60.11
C VAL A 242 28.26 -24.16 -61.54
N THR A 243 27.05 -24.02 -62.11
CA THR A 243 26.85 -23.53 -63.46
C THR A 243 27.32 -22.08 -63.65
N VAL A 244 27.04 -21.22 -62.68
CA VAL A 244 27.48 -19.82 -62.72
C VAL A 244 29.02 -19.74 -62.63
N LYS A 245 29.65 -20.52 -61.77
CA LYS A 245 31.12 -20.58 -61.68
C LYS A 245 31.78 -21.12 -62.97
N ALA A 246 31.17 -22.09 -63.61
CA ALA A 246 31.65 -22.62 -64.91
C ALA A 246 31.43 -21.62 -66.05
N GLY A 247 30.36 -20.82 -66.01
CA GLY A 247 30.12 -19.77 -67.03
C GLY A 247 31.02 -18.53 -66.90
N SER A 248 31.43 -18.22 -65.66
CA SER A 248 32.35 -17.07 -65.41
C SER A 248 33.82 -17.33 -65.81
N GLY A 249 34.15 -18.60 -66.10
CA GLY A 249 35.53 -18.96 -66.62
C GLY A 249 35.75 -18.70 -68.11
N TRP A 250 34.74 -18.17 -68.83
CA TRP A 250 34.90 -17.91 -70.30
C TRP A 250 35.15 -16.45 -70.68
N THR A 251 35.28 -15.55 -69.73
CA THR A 251 35.53 -14.13 -70.00
C THR A 251 37.01 -13.70 -69.93
N ASP A 252 37.94 -14.62 -69.65
CA ASP A 252 39.39 -14.28 -69.51
C ASP A 252 40.31 -14.84 -70.60
N MET A 253 39.75 -15.23 -71.75
CA MET A 253 40.58 -15.57 -72.94
C MET A 253 40.19 -14.73 -74.15
N GLY A 254 40.53 -13.45 -74.12
CA GLY A 254 40.29 -12.54 -75.24
C GLY A 254 40.84 -11.15 -75.04
N GLN A 255 42.19 -11.02 -74.85
CA GLN A 255 42.99 -9.88 -75.26
C GLN A 255 44.42 -10.35 -75.51
#